data_95c3d77537e0267d696059ef5fecb872
#
_entry.id   95c3d77537e0267d696059ef5fecb872
#
_cell.length_a   1.000
_cell.length_b   1.000
_cell.length_c   1.000
_cell.angle_alpha   90.00
_cell.angle_beta   90.00
_cell.angle_gamma   90.00
#
_symmetry.space_group_name_H-M   'P 1'
#
loop_
_entity.id
_entity.type
_entity.pdbx_description
1 polymer ?
#
loop_
_entity_poly.entity_id
_entity_poly.type
_entity_poly.pdbx_seq_one_letter_code
_entity_poly.pdbx_strand_id
1 'polypeptide(L)'
;SEVPALNKPYHYEEYEITANRLGIDACFHMEVDVQEADIKNETTMLESLSSQPASKIKGVISACRPEQQGFNDFLDWAAQKTLIKGFRRVLHVVSDDVSQSSLFRENIKLLSNYGFTFDICARADQLSVVEALIDACPNVKFILDHCGVPDIKNNIFSSWAAAMKNISQRPNVIAKISGVIAYGDAESWKLTDIKPYFDHTVDV
;
A
#
# COMPACT_ATOMS: atom_id res chain seq x y z
N SER A 1 9.05 -17.98 -10.69
CA SER A 1 9.02 -16.51 -10.57
C SER A 1 9.25 -15.92 -11.95
N GLU A 2 8.36 -15.05 -12.37
CA GLU A 2 8.46 -14.32 -13.64
C GLU A 2 9.60 -13.28 -13.61
N VAL A 3 10.11 -12.98 -12.43
CA VAL A 3 11.24 -12.06 -12.21
C VAL A 3 12.37 -12.79 -11.50
N PRO A 4 13.33 -13.39 -12.25
CA PRO A 4 14.41 -14.19 -11.67
C PRO A 4 15.23 -13.46 -10.61
N ALA A 5 15.40 -12.15 -10.75
CA ALA A 5 16.14 -11.32 -9.79
C ALA A 5 15.51 -11.30 -8.39
N LEU A 6 14.21 -11.55 -8.28
CA LEU A 6 13.48 -11.60 -7.00
C LEU A 6 13.39 -13.01 -6.42
N ASN A 7 13.84 -14.04 -7.16
CA ASN A 7 13.77 -15.43 -6.72
C ASN A 7 15.00 -15.81 -5.90
N LYS A 8 15.23 -15.11 -4.80
CA LYS A 8 16.29 -15.39 -3.82
C LYS A 8 15.87 -14.93 -2.42
N PRO A 9 16.46 -15.44 -1.35
CA PRO A 9 16.22 -14.90 -0.02
C PRO A 9 16.73 -13.46 0.08
N TYR A 10 15.98 -12.63 0.81
CA TYR A 10 16.38 -11.29 1.21
C TYR A 10 16.30 -11.22 2.73
N HIS A 11 17.42 -11.02 3.39
CA HIS A 11 17.50 -10.98 4.84
C HIS A 11 17.45 -9.53 5.35
N TYR A 12 16.88 -9.33 6.54
CA TYR A 12 16.76 -8.01 7.16
C TYR A 12 18.13 -7.34 7.35
N GLU A 13 19.18 -8.10 7.63
CA GLU A 13 20.55 -7.63 7.83
C GLU A 13 21.10 -6.95 6.56
N GLU A 14 20.75 -7.44 5.36
CA GLU A 14 21.14 -6.81 4.09
C GLU A 14 20.48 -5.42 3.93
N TYR A 15 19.20 -5.33 4.32
CA TYR A 15 18.50 -4.04 4.35
C TYR A 15 19.12 -3.09 5.36
N GLU A 16 19.43 -3.58 6.57
CA GLU A 16 20.00 -2.77 7.66
C GLU A 16 21.34 -2.13 7.27
N ILE A 17 22.22 -2.88 6.61
CA ILE A 17 23.49 -2.34 6.09
C ILE A 17 23.24 -1.16 5.14
N THR A 18 22.31 -1.31 4.21
CA THR A 18 21.97 -0.27 3.25
C THR A 18 21.29 0.92 3.92
N ALA A 19 20.37 0.68 4.83
CA ALA A 19 19.66 1.70 5.58
C ALA A 19 20.62 2.55 6.43
N ASN A 20 21.58 1.92 7.11
CA ASN A 20 22.62 2.62 7.87
C ASN A 20 23.46 3.53 6.99
N ARG A 21 23.91 3.03 5.83
CA ARG A 21 24.69 3.81 4.86
C ARG A 21 23.93 5.05 4.35
N LEU A 22 22.60 4.96 4.23
CA LEU A 22 21.74 6.02 3.71
C LEU A 22 21.14 6.93 4.80
N GLY A 23 21.46 6.69 6.08
CA GLY A 23 20.94 7.48 7.20
C GLY A 23 19.44 7.24 7.45
N ILE A 24 18.92 6.04 7.13
CA ILE A 24 17.53 5.66 7.42
C ILE A 24 17.48 5.16 8.87
N ASP A 25 16.75 5.87 9.72
CA ASP A 25 16.64 5.55 11.15
C ASP A 25 15.42 4.72 11.51
N ALA A 26 14.38 4.75 10.67
CA ALA A 26 13.13 4.03 10.89
C ALA A 26 12.48 3.63 9.57
N CYS A 27 11.78 2.49 9.59
CA CYS A 27 10.98 2.06 8.45
C CYS A 27 9.68 1.39 8.91
N PHE A 28 8.70 1.37 8.01
CA PHE A 28 7.54 0.51 8.11
C PHE A 28 7.69 -0.60 7.09
N HIS A 29 7.45 -1.83 7.53
CA HIS A 29 7.31 -2.95 6.59
C HIS A 29 5.97 -2.85 5.87
N MET A 30 6.01 -3.00 4.55
CA MET A 30 4.83 -3.19 3.72
C MET A 30 4.70 -4.67 3.41
N GLU A 31 3.52 -5.25 3.64
CA GLU A 31 3.22 -6.65 3.32
C GLU A 31 3.68 -7.05 1.90
N VAL A 32 3.99 -8.32 1.71
CA VAL A 32 4.56 -8.82 0.45
C VAL A 32 3.63 -9.81 -0.28
N ASP A 33 2.32 -9.68 -0.08
CA ASP A 33 1.26 -10.49 -0.68
C ASP A 33 1.48 -12.00 -0.47
N VAL A 34 1.81 -12.38 0.77
CA VAL A 34 1.91 -13.77 1.19
C VAL A 34 0.57 -14.49 1.04
N GLN A 35 0.59 -15.83 1.01
CA GLN A 35 -0.62 -16.62 1.07
C GLN A 35 -1.44 -16.25 2.30
N GLU A 36 -2.76 -16.31 2.20
CA GLU A 36 -3.67 -15.88 3.26
C GLU A 36 -3.39 -16.54 4.61
N ALA A 37 -3.08 -17.84 4.60
CA ALA A 37 -2.71 -18.60 5.79
C ALA A 37 -1.45 -18.05 6.50
N ASP A 38 -0.60 -17.31 5.79
CA ASP A 38 0.67 -16.79 6.28
C ASP A 38 0.62 -15.32 6.70
N ILE A 39 -0.51 -14.63 6.53
CA ILE A 39 -0.64 -13.20 6.91
C ILE A 39 -0.27 -12.96 8.38
N LYS A 40 -0.76 -13.81 9.28
CA LYS A 40 -0.43 -13.72 10.72
C LYS A 40 1.02 -14.13 11.01
N ASN A 41 1.56 -15.08 10.26
CA ASN A 41 2.94 -15.53 10.38
C ASN A 41 3.92 -14.44 9.95
N GLU A 42 3.64 -13.72 8.86
CA GLU A 42 4.41 -12.55 8.43
C GLU A 42 4.51 -11.51 9.55
N THR A 43 3.37 -11.16 10.16
CA THR A 43 3.35 -10.23 11.30
C THR A 43 4.19 -10.73 12.47
N THR A 44 4.08 -12.01 12.83
CA THR A 44 4.85 -12.59 13.94
C THR A 44 6.36 -12.58 13.67
N MET A 45 6.77 -12.87 12.45
CA MET A 45 8.16 -12.76 12.01
C MET A 45 8.67 -11.32 12.18
N LEU A 46 7.88 -10.33 11.77
CA LEU A 46 8.24 -8.92 11.87
C LEU A 46 8.28 -8.42 13.32
N GLU A 47 7.43 -8.93 14.22
CA GLU A 47 7.53 -8.66 15.66
C GLU A 47 8.88 -9.14 16.21
N SER A 48 9.31 -10.34 15.80
CA SER A 48 10.62 -10.88 16.19
C SER A 48 11.77 -10.02 15.65
N LEU A 49 11.73 -9.60 14.40
CA LEU A 49 12.75 -8.73 13.82
C LEU A 49 12.74 -7.32 14.46
N SER A 50 11.58 -6.77 14.74
CA SER A 50 11.44 -5.44 15.35
C SER A 50 11.96 -5.38 16.79
N SER A 51 11.97 -6.52 17.49
CA SER A 51 12.47 -6.62 18.87
C SER A 51 13.99 -6.65 18.96
N GLN A 52 14.71 -6.79 17.87
CA GLN A 52 16.17 -6.77 17.85
C GLN A 52 16.70 -5.36 18.20
N PRO A 53 17.80 -5.23 18.96
CA PRO A 53 18.26 -3.94 19.50
C PRO A 53 18.52 -2.85 18.47
N ALA A 54 18.97 -3.21 17.26
CA ALA A 54 19.29 -2.29 16.17
C ALA A 54 18.15 -2.16 15.15
N SER A 55 17.00 -2.79 15.38
CA SER A 55 15.93 -2.82 14.41
C SER A 55 15.35 -1.44 14.11
N LYS A 56 15.23 -1.15 12.82
CA LYS A 56 14.64 0.06 12.28
C LYS A 56 13.13 -0.09 12.02
N ILE A 57 12.58 -1.31 12.19
CA ILE A 57 11.15 -1.57 11.97
C ILE A 57 10.33 -0.94 13.10
N LYS A 58 9.53 0.07 12.78
CA LYS A 58 8.67 0.81 13.74
C LYS A 58 7.19 0.58 13.51
N GLY A 59 6.83 -0.10 12.45
CA GLY A 59 5.46 -0.45 12.14
C GLY A 59 5.35 -1.41 10.96
N VAL A 60 4.17 -1.97 10.82
CA VAL A 60 3.81 -2.90 9.75
C VAL A 60 2.49 -2.45 9.13
N ILE A 61 2.44 -2.40 7.82
CA ILE A 61 1.22 -2.41 7.04
C ILE A 61 1.01 -3.87 6.63
N SER A 62 0.08 -4.55 7.30
CA SER A 62 -0.16 -5.99 7.11
C SER A 62 -1.12 -6.24 5.95
N ALA A 63 -1.03 -7.40 5.32
CA ALA A 63 -2.06 -7.85 4.39
C ALA A 63 -3.39 -8.09 5.11
N CYS A 64 -4.49 -7.93 4.38
CA CYS A 64 -5.82 -8.28 4.88
C CYS A 64 -6.74 -8.74 3.76
N ARG A 65 -7.90 -9.29 4.13
CA ARG A 65 -8.93 -9.77 3.19
C ARG A 65 -10.31 -9.22 3.62
N PRO A 66 -10.58 -7.92 3.36
CA PRO A 66 -11.86 -7.31 3.74
C PRO A 66 -13.07 -7.92 3.03
N GLU A 67 -12.86 -8.60 1.91
CA GLU A 67 -13.86 -9.34 1.17
C GLU A 67 -14.39 -10.59 1.89
N GLN A 68 -13.81 -10.96 3.05
CA GLN A 68 -14.16 -12.19 3.74
C GLN A 68 -15.00 -11.96 4.99
N GLN A 69 -15.79 -12.98 5.35
CA GLN A 69 -16.46 -13.07 6.65
C GLN A 69 -15.42 -13.22 7.77
N GLY A 70 -15.76 -12.77 8.98
CA GLY A 70 -14.86 -12.87 10.14
C GLY A 70 -13.76 -11.80 10.16
N PHE A 71 -13.84 -10.77 9.32
CA PHE A 71 -12.86 -9.69 9.29
C PHE A 71 -12.77 -8.95 10.63
N ASN A 72 -13.87 -8.83 11.37
CA ASN A 72 -13.84 -8.24 12.70
C ASN A 72 -12.95 -9.03 13.69
N ASP A 73 -13.02 -10.37 13.68
CA ASP A 73 -12.18 -11.21 14.54
C ASP A 73 -10.69 -11.06 14.15
N PHE A 74 -10.41 -10.86 12.86
CA PHE A 74 -9.07 -10.54 12.40
C PHE A 74 -8.59 -9.17 12.93
N LEU A 75 -9.45 -8.16 12.97
CA LEU A 75 -9.14 -6.86 13.54
C LEU A 75 -8.93 -6.91 15.06
N ASP A 76 -9.71 -7.71 15.78
CA ASP A 76 -9.54 -7.94 17.21
C ASP A 76 -8.18 -8.59 17.52
N TRP A 77 -7.76 -9.55 16.70
CA TRP A 77 -6.40 -10.10 16.76
C TRP A 77 -5.34 -9.03 16.47
N ALA A 78 -5.53 -8.25 15.41
CA ALA A 78 -4.57 -7.23 15.00
C ALA A 78 -4.42 -6.10 16.02
N ALA A 79 -5.49 -5.73 16.72
CA ALA A 79 -5.49 -4.70 17.76
C ALA A 79 -4.58 -5.05 18.96
N GLN A 80 -4.28 -6.33 19.15
CA GLN A 80 -3.34 -6.80 20.18
C GLN A 80 -1.87 -6.67 19.72
N LYS A 81 -1.64 -6.31 18.45
CA LYS A 81 -0.33 -6.20 17.81
C LYS A 81 0.09 -4.74 17.68
N THR A 82 0.88 -4.23 18.63
CA THR A 82 1.30 -2.83 18.67
C THR A 82 2.08 -2.39 17.43
N LEU A 83 2.68 -3.34 16.71
CA LEU A 83 3.46 -3.11 15.51
C LEU A 83 2.58 -2.81 14.29
N ILE A 84 1.37 -3.36 14.20
CA ILE A 84 0.45 -3.11 13.07
C ILE A 84 -0.04 -1.66 13.15
N LYS A 85 0.09 -0.92 12.03
CA LYS A 85 -0.37 0.46 11.89
C LYS A 85 -1.50 0.61 10.88
N GLY A 86 -1.62 -0.34 9.98
CA GLY A 86 -2.62 -0.34 8.94
C GLY A 86 -2.59 -1.63 8.13
N PHE A 87 -3.40 -1.65 7.12
CA PHE A 87 -3.58 -2.82 6.25
C PHE A 87 -3.53 -2.43 4.79
N ARG A 88 -3.14 -3.40 3.95
CA ARG A 88 -3.23 -3.29 2.50
C ARG A 88 -3.97 -4.49 1.91
N ARG A 89 -4.77 -4.22 0.90
CA ARG A 89 -5.25 -5.21 -0.05
C ARG A 89 -4.80 -4.79 -1.43
N VAL A 90 -4.02 -5.64 -2.12
CA VAL A 90 -3.57 -5.36 -3.49
C VAL A 90 -4.77 -5.52 -4.42
N LEU A 91 -5.35 -4.40 -4.87
CA LEU A 91 -6.60 -4.39 -5.65
C LEU A 91 -6.35 -4.59 -7.15
N HIS A 92 -5.17 -4.29 -7.64
CA HIS A 92 -4.88 -4.41 -9.08
C HIS A 92 -4.73 -5.86 -9.58
N VAL A 93 -4.68 -6.84 -8.66
CA VAL A 93 -4.60 -8.29 -9.00
C VAL A 93 -5.93 -9.03 -8.83
N VAL A 94 -7.00 -8.31 -8.44
CA VAL A 94 -8.34 -8.87 -8.27
C VAL A 94 -9.36 -8.11 -9.10
N SER A 95 -10.57 -8.68 -9.28
CA SER A 95 -11.69 -7.97 -9.93
C SER A 95 -12.11 -6.75 -9.13
N ASP A 96 -12.50 -5.67 -9.82
CA ASP A 96 -13.03 -4.46 -9.20
C ASP A 96 -14.25 -4.73 -8.31
N ASP A 97 -15.04 -5.76 -8.63
CA ASP A 97 -16.20 -6.19 -7.85
C ASP A 97 -15.84 -6.48 -6.38
N VAL A 98 -14.60 -6.88 -6.10
CA VAL A 98 -14.12 -7.16 -4.74
C VAL A 98 -14.27 -5.91 -3.87
N SER A 99 -13.67 -4.80 -4.28
CA SER A 99 -13.70 -3.54 -3.51
C SER A 99 -15.04 -2.81 -3.59
N GLN A 100 -15.86 -3.14 -4.58
CA GLN A 100 -17.20 -2.59 -4.76
C GLN A 100 -18.27 -3.35 -3.95
N SER A 101 -17.97 -4.56 -3.45
CA SER A 101 -18.90 -5.34 -2.67
C SER A 101 -19.30 -4.64 -1.35
N SER A 102 -20.53 -4.84 -0.91
CA SER A 102 -21.00 -4.30 0.37
C SER A 102 -20.18 -4.85 1.54
N LEU A 103 -19.85 -6.13 1.52
CA LEU A 103 -19.07 -6.77 2.58
C LEU A 103 -17.68 -6.13 2.73
N PHE A 104 -16.98 -5.91 1.60
CA PHE A 104 -15.68 -5.25 1.62
C PHE A 104 -15.78 -3.86 2.27
N ARG A 105 -16.72 -3.05 1.82
CA ARG A 105 -16.90 -1.67 2.31
C ARG A 105 -17.30 -1.62 3.78
N GLU A 106 -18.21 -2.49 4.21
CA GLU A 106 -18.59 -2.60 5.63
C GLU A 106 -17.38 -3.00 6.51
N ASN A 107 -16.58 -3.95 6.05
CA ASN A 107 -15.38 -4.37 6.75
C ASN A 107 -14.30 -3.27 6.78
N ILE A 108 -14.09 -2.53 5.68
CA ILE A 108 -13.18 -1.37 5.68
C ILE A 108 -13.60 -0.31 6.71
N LYS A 109 -14.89 -0.01 6.83
CA LYS A 109 -15.37 0.97 7.82
C LYS A 109 -14.96 0.62 9.26
N LEU A 110 -14.84 -0.68 9.58
CA LEU A 110 -14.43 -1.12 10.91
C LEU A 110 -13.03 -0.63 11.29
N LEU A 111 -12.13 -0.39 10.32
CA LEU A 111 -10.76 0.07 10.58
C LEU A 111 -10.72 1.36 11.42
N SER A 112 -11.69 2.25 11.22
CA SER A 112 -11.77 3.51 11.96
C SER A 112 -11.96 3.30 13.47
N ASN A 113 -12.63 2.21 13.89
CA ASN A 113 -12.86 1.88 15.30
C ASN A 113 -11.56 1.49 16.01
N TYR A 114 -10.57 1.01 15.27
CA TYR A 114 -9.27 0.57 15.78
C TYR A 114 -8.16 1.59 15.50
N GLY A 115 -8.44 2.64 14.74
CA GLY A 115 -7.46 3.65 14.36
C GLY A 115 -6.46 3.17 13.30
N PHE A 116 -6.74 2.09 12.58
CA PHE A 116 -5.90 1.58 11.49
C PHE A 116 -6.10 2.36 10.19
N THR A 117 -5.03 2.48 9.40
CA THR A 117 -5.08 3.01 8.04
C THR A 117 -5.35 1.90 7.02
N PHE A 118 -5.79 2.28 5.83
CA PHE A 118 -5.91 1.36 4.70
C PHE A 118 -5.12 1.86 3.49
N ASP A 119 -4.13 1.08 3.10
CA ASP A 119 -3.30 1.34 1.93
C ASP A 119 -3.98 0.77 0.67
N ILE A 120 -4.17 1.62 -0.33
CA ILE A 120 -4.83 1.26 -1.59
C ILE A 120 -3.77 1.10 -2.67
N CYS A 121 -3.59 -0.13 -3.15
CA CYS A 121 -2.72 -0.44 -4.28
C CYS A 121 -3.61 -0.80 -5.48
N ALA A 122 -3.87 0.19 -6.34
CA ALA A 122 -4.77 0.09 -7.50
C ALA A 122 -4.15 0.78 -8.72
N ARG A 123 -4.47 0.32 -9.94
CA ARG A 123 -4.00 0.92 -11.19
C ARG A 123 -4.71 2.25 -11.49
N ALA A 124 -4.12 3.04 -12.36
CA ALA A 124 -4.67 4.31 -12.83
C ALA A 124 -6.10 4.19 -13.41
N ASP A 125 -6.40 3.10 -14.09
CA ASP A 125 -7.74 2.82 -14.65
C ASP A 125 -8.79 2.44 -13.57
N GLN A 126 -8.34 2.10 -12.36
CA GLN A 126 -9.20 1.77 -11.21
C GLN A 126 -9.44 2.98 -10.27
N LEU A 127 -8.88 4.15 -10.54
CA LEU A 127 -8.96 5.30 -9.62
C LEU A 127 -10.40 5.79 -9.37
N SER A 128 -11.32 5.61 -10.32
CA SER A 128 -12.75 5.89 -10.09
C SER A 128 -13.39 4.94 -9.07
N VAL A 129 -12.96 3.68 -9.06
CA VAL A 129 -13.40 2.68 -8.07
C VAL A 129 -12.81 3.01 -6.70
N VAL A 130 -11.56 3.45 -6.66
CA VAL A 130 -10.87 3.93 -5.44
C VAL A 130 -11.59 5.15 -4.87
N GLU A 131 -11.94 6.13 -5.69
CA GLU A 131 -12.72 7.31 -5.29
C GLU A 131 -14.03 6.90 -4.62
N ALA A 132 -14.79 5.99 -5.24
CA ALA A 132 -16.03 5.47 -4.68
C ALA A 132 -15.85 4.70 -3.36
N LEU A 133 -14.72 4.02 -3.16
CA LEU A 133 -14.39 3.36 -1.90
C LEU A 133 -14.11 4.39 -0.79
N ILE A 134 -13.31 5.42 -1.08
CA ILE A 134 -12.99 6.49 -0.13
C ILE A 134 -14.26 7.22 0.31
N ASP A 135 -15.14 7.57 -0.64
CA ASP A 135 -16.41 8.23 -0.37
C ASP A 135 -17.37 7.38 0.48
N ALA A 136 -17.36 6.06 0.27
CA ALA A 136 -18.15 5.13 1.07
C ALA A 136 -17.67 4.95 2.52
N CYS A 137 -16.40 5.33 2.81
CA CYS A 137 -15.75 5.10 4.10
C CYS A 137 -15.09 6.38 4.66
N PRO A 138 -15.85 7.47 4.91
CA PRO A 138 -15.30 8.79 5.20
C PRO A 138 -14.51 8.89 6.51
N ASN A 139 -14.70 7.95 7.44
CA ASN A 139 -14.00 7.93 8.73
C ASN A 139 -12.70 7.10 8.70
N VAL A 140 -12.39 6.44 7.60
CA VAL A 140 -11.17 5.65 7.43
C VAL A 140 -10.10 6.54 6.82
N LYS A 141 -8.87 6.44 7.33
CA LYS A 141 -7.70 7.09 6.73
C LYS A 141 -7.13 6.19 5.64
N PHE A 142 -7.14 6.70 4.42
CA PHE A 142 -6.61 6.00 3.25
C PHE A 142 -5.21 6.50 2.88
N ILE A 143 -4.41 5.59 2.34
CA ILE A 143 -3.10 5.88 1.79
C ILE A 143 -3.07 5.30 0.38
N LEU A 144 -3.01 6.16 -0.63
CA LEU A 144 -2.92 5.74 -2.03
C LEU A 144 -1.47 5.40 -2.36
N ASP A 145 -1.19 4.14 -2.64
CA ASP A 145 0.14 3.66 -2.96
C ASP A 145 0.62 4.15 -4.33
N HIS A 146 1.91 4.42 -4.43
CA HIS A 146 2.65 4.59 -5.68
C HIS A 146 2.07 5.66 -6.62
N CYS A 147 1.66 6.80 -6.09
CA CYS A 147 1.05 7.88 -6.88
C CYS A 147 -0.19 7.41 -7.68
N GLY A 148 -0.94 6.41 -7.18
CA GLY A 148 -2.08 5.84 -7.92
C GLY A 148 -1.67 5.06 -9.18
N VAL A 149 -0.49 4.47 -9.17
CA VAL A 149 0.04 3.56 -10.23
C VAL A 149 -0.19 4.11 -11.65
N PRO A 150 0.43 5.25 -12.00
CA PRO A 150 0.26 5.87 -13.33
C PRO A 150 0.82 5.00 -14.45
N ASP A 151 0.15 5.00 -15.61
CA ASP A 151 0.66 4.34 -16.81
C ASP A 151 1.66 5.25 -17.56
N ILE A 152 2.87 5.33 -17.04
CA ILE A 152 3.94 6.18 -17.57
C ILE A 152 4.45 5.64 -18.90
N LYS A 153 4.59 4.33 -19.02
CA LYS A 153 5.08 3.67 -20.24
C LYS A 153 4.26 4.05 -21.47
N ASN A 154 2.94 4.15 -21.33
CA ASN A 154 2.04 4.52 -22.41
C ASN A 154 1.70 6.02 -22.41
N ASN A 155 2.36 6.82 -21.56
CA ASN A 155 2.16 8.26 -21.44
C ASN A 155 0.70 8.68 -21.20
N ILE A 156 -0.02 7.93 -20.35
CA ILE A 156 -1.42 8.18 -19.99
C ILE A 156 -1.46 9.17 -18.81
N PHE A 157 -1.16 10.44 -19.08
CA PHE A 157 -1.09 11.47 -18.03
C PHE A 157 -2.45 12.11 -17.70
N SER A 158 -3.18 12.59 -18.71
CA SER A 158 -4.32 13.50 -18.48
C SER A 158 -5.45 12.87 -17.67
N SER A 159 -5.84 11.63 -17.97
CA SER A 159 -6.90 10.92 -17.24
C SER A 159 -6.50 10.59 -15.82
N TRP A 160 -5.26 10.14 -15.62
CA TRP A 160 -4.68 9.88 -14.31
C TRP A 160 -4.62 11.17 -13.48
N ALA A 161 -4.12 12.27 -14.03
CA ALA A 161 -4.00 13.55 -13.33
C ALA A 161 -5.36 14.09 -12.89
N ALA A 162 -6.40 13.97 -13.75
CA ALA A 162 -7.74 14.34 -13.40
C ALA A 162 -8.29 13.49 -12.23
N ALA A 163 -8.07 12.19 -12.24
CA ALA A 163 -8.48 11.29 -11.17
C ALA A 163 -7.74 11.59 -9.85
N MET A 164 -6.43 11.82 -9.88
CA MET A 164 -5.65 12.23 -8.71
C MET A 164 -6.16 13.53 -8.10
N LYS A 165 -6.44 14.53 -8.94
CA LYS A 165 -7.01 15.80 -8.50
C LYS A 165 -8.40 15.61 -7.87
N ASN A 166 -9.24 14.72 -8.40
CA ASN A 166 -10.52 14.40 -7.77
C ASN A 166 -10.32 13.76 -6.40
N ILE A 167 -9.49 12.72 -6.32
CA ILE A 167 -9.21 12.00 -5.06
C ILE A 167 -8.67 12.95 -3.99
N SER A 168 -7.78 13.89 -4.35
CA SER A 168 -7.17 14.84 -3.41
C SER A 168 -8.16 15.78 -2.70
N GLN A 169 -9.39 15.90 -3.21
CA GLN A 169 -10.44 16.69 -2.55
C GLN A 169 -10.99 16.01 -1.27
N ARG A 170 -10.62 14.76 -0.98
CA ARG A 170 -11.07 14.04 0.21
C ARG A 170 -10.07 14.23 1.36
N PRO A 171 -10.53 14.67 2.54
CA PRO A 171 -9.63 14.98 3.66
C PRO A 171 -9.05 13.73 4.33
N ASN A 172 -9.53 12.55 3.97
CA ASN A 172 -9.17 11.28 4.58
C ASN A 172 -8.25 10.42 3.70
N VAL A 173 -7.61 11.00 2.68
CA VAL A 173 -6.65 10.30 1.82
C VAL A 173 -5.36 11.10 1.66
N ILE A 174 -4.24 10.40 1.66
CA ILE A 174 -2.92 10.91 1.27
C ILE A 174 -2.29 9.94 0.26
N ALA A 175 -1.32 10.42 -0.52
CA ALA A 175 -0.61 9.58 -1.49
C ALA A 175 0.84 9.32 -1.06
N LYS A 176 1.36 8.13 -1.35
CA LYS A 176 2.79 7.82 -1.25
C LYS A 176 3.48 8.15 -2.56
N ILE A 177 4.55 8.91 -2.45
CA ILE A 177 5.49 9.17 -3.54
C ILE A 177 6.47 8.00 -3.60
N SER A 178 6.12 6.96 -4.35
CA SER A 178 6.91 5.74 -4.45
C SER A 178 6.61 4.99 -5.75
N GLY A 179 7.47 4.04 -6.14
CA GLY A 179 7.20 3.07 -7.20
C GLY A 179 7.15 3.61 -8.63
N VAL A 180 7.15 4.91 -8.86
CA VAL A 180 6.89 5.52 -10.19
C VAL A 180 7.84 5.04 -11.29
N ILE A 181 9.10 4.74 -10.97
CA ILE A 181 10.08 4.22 -11.94
C ILE A 181 9.64 2.86 -12.50
N ALA A 182 9.00 2.02 -11.68
CA ALA A 182 8.55 0.70 -12.10
C ALA A 182 7.45 0.74 -13.17
N TYR A 183 6.78 1.87 -13.33
CA TYR A 183 5.70 2.06 -14.30
C TYR A 183 6.14 2.76 -15.58
N GLY A 184 7.41 3.16 -15.66
CA GLY A 184 8.07 3.62 -16.87
C GLY A 184 8.54 2.47 -17.77
N ASP A 185 9.21 2.80 -18.85
CA ASP A 185 9.90 1.78 -19.63
C ASP A 185 11.14 1.29 -18.87
N ALA A 186 11.23 -0.01 -18.61
CA ALA A 186 12.26 -0.58 -17.74
C ALA A 186 13.71 -0.35 -18.23
N GLU A 187 13.91 -0.19 -19.55
CA GLU A 187 15.23 -0.08 -20.16
C GLU A 187 15.58 1.36 -20.56
N SER A 188 14.57 2.21 -20.78
CA SER A 188 14.79 3.51 -21.43
C SER A 188 14.15 4.71 -20.71
N TRP A 189 13.60 4.55 -19.51
CA TRP A 189 12.98 5.64 -18.76
C TRP A 189 13.96 6.81 -18.51
N LYS A 190 13.42 8.01 -18.51
CA LYS A 190 14.16 9.23 -18.19
C LYS A 190 13.44 9.99 -17.09
N LEU A 191 14.18 10.85 -16.41
CA LEU A 191 13.60 11.73 -15.39
C LEU A 191 12.43 12.56 -15.95
N THR A 192 12.54 13.00 -17.21
CA THR A 192 11.49 13.77 -17.91
C THR A 192 10.18 13.01 -18.08
N ASP A 193 10.22 11.68 -18.10
CA ASP A 193 9.03 10.85 -18.25
C ASP A 193 8.29 10.69 -16.91
N ILE A 194 9.04 10.69 -15.81
CA ILE A 194 8.54 10.44 -14.46
C ILE A 194 8.15 11.73 -13.75
N LYS A 195 8.94 12.79 -13.93
CA LYS A 195 8.81 14.06 -13.20
C LYS A 195 7.40 14.67 -13.25
N PRO A 196 6.67 14.69 -14.38
CA PRO A 196 5.30 15.25 -14.41
C PRO A 196 4.34 14.55 -13.46
N TYR A 197 4.45 13.21 -13.31
CA TYR A 197 3.60 12.44 -12.42
C TYR A 197 3.94 12.68 -10.95
N PHE A 198 5.23 12.80 -10.66
CA PHE A 198 5.71 13.15 -9.33
C PHE A 198 5.23 14.55 -8.92
N ASP A 199 5.52 15.55 -9.75
CA ASP A 199 5.15 16.95 -9.48
C ASP A 199 3.63 17.07 -9.27
N HIS A 200 2.83 16.49 -10.17
CA HIS A 200 1.37 16.56 -10.04
C HIS A 200 0.87 15.94 -8.74
N THR A 201 1.44 14.79 -8.31
CA THR A 201 1.04 14.16 -7.05
C THR A 201 1.37 15.03 -5.83
N VAL A 202 2.46 15.83 -5.88
CA VAL A 202 2.83 16.77 -4.81
C VAL A 202 1.96 18.01 -4.81
N ASP A 203 1.53 18.46 -6.00
CA ASP A 203 0.82 19.73 -6.18
C ASP A 203 -0.68 19.66 -5.86
N VAL A 204 -1.28 18.45 -5.84
CA VAL A 204 -2.73 18.26 -5.59
C VAL A 204 -2.99 17.74 -4.19
#